data_8340f6b2e7271335b97adae98164cea4
#
_entry.id   8340f6b2e7271335b97adae98164cea4
#
_cell.length_a   1.000
_cell.length_b   1.000
_cell.length_c   1.000
_cell.angle_alpha   90.00
_cell.angle_beta   90.00
_cell.angle_gamma   90.00
#
_symmetry.space_group_name_H-M   'P 1'
#
loop_
_entity.id
_entity.type
_entity.pdbx_description
1 polymer ?
#
loop_
_entity_poly.entity_id
_entity_poly.type
_entity_poly.pdbx_seq_one_letter_code
_entity_poly.pdbx_strand_id
1 'polypeptide(L)'
;MASNWSICGACNNQQITIQSVVWCSECKEGLCANCKEHHTVLMGTRHHATVSIVEYKKLTTGVCKTHNEIYELFCRNHDCLCCKCCVKSHKDCKDLTEINEVIKTANREDNLTSLENKKREIEAEIKQTRSKINNHLDKIQDDLMNELMVMEQKESIEIRKLLSTLRTKEQEIGKYQALFANIKQYASDLQAFTSMKHIEKDIAIAEKFIQSLTKSDTTNQVNISCQINKSLQETTANVQNFGEISVSSDPCDLSIQKRKDKQAQITVALPTRNMDTMTLTLQKLINTDLSNVRGCSILPEGRMLFSSYSENKVIVLKSDGSKDFEINNIGGTFDVVFIGDDSIAVTSSGFSNEINIVDIKNNKLRKTITVNSDNDGVAYKDGNLFYCAREKGLQMISLSDETITNVTNKNLYYSYVTTFEDKLFYTNYNDDSVTCCDYHGNMLWTYKDSSVLEHPLGISVDNDGDVFVVGYHTHNVIVISPDGQRYRQLLSSEDGLRYPWVLHYEQLTNKILVANETKDTFLYEAKLV
;
A
#
# COMPACT_ATOMS: atom_id res chain seq x y z
N MET A 1 31.61 -35.76 -23.49
CA MET A 1 31.98 -34.92 -24.63
C MET A 1 32.77 -33.75 -24.11
N ALA A 2 33.99 -33.53 -24.60
CA ALA A 2 34.86 -32.46 -24.13
C ALA A 2 34.16 -31.13 -24.36
N SER A 3 33.96 -30.37 -23.29
CA SER A 3 33.41 -29.03 -23.34
C SER A 3 34.30 -28.14 -24.21
N ASN A 4 33.75 -27.55 -25.25
CA ASN A 4 34.48 -26.80 -26.28
C ASN A 4 34.84 -25.36 -25.76
N TRP A 5 35.28 -25.28 -24.47
CA TRP A 5 35.69 -24.04 -23.80
C TRP A 5 37.01 -23.46 -24.36
N SER A 6 37.76 -24.27 -25.12
CA SER A 6 39.02 -23.86 -25.73
C SER A 6 38.88 -23.01 -26.97
N ILE A 7 37.71 -22.97 -27.58
CA ILE A 7 37.42 -22.27 -28.82
C ILE A 7 36.34 -21.18 -28.53
N CYS A 8 36.52 -19.99 -29.08
CA CYS A 8 35.54 -18.90 -28.94
C CYS A 8 34.20 -19.29 -29.55
N GLY A 9 33.14 -19.30 -28.74
CA GLY A 9 31.80 -19.70 -29.17
C GLY A 9 31.23 -18.77 -30.25
N ALA A 10 31.40 -17.46 -30.06
CA ALA A 10 30.92 -16.45 -31.00
C ALA A 10 31.63 -16.57 -32.37
N CYS A 11 32.95 -16.81 -32.40
CA CYS A 11 33.69 -17.04 -33.68
C CYS A 11 33.36 -18.39 -34.28
N ASN A 12 33.22 -19.43 -33.48
CA ASN A 12 32.88 -20.78 -33.95
C ASN A 12 31.50 -20.84 -34.64
N ASN A 13 30.56 -20.02 -34.20
CA ASN A 13 29.26 -19.86 -34.84
C ASN A 13 29.37 -19.25 -36.27
N GLN A 14 30.49 -18.56 -36.55
CA GLN A 14 30.82 -18.01 -37.88
C GLN A 14 31.80 -18.90 -38.65
N GLN A 15 32.02 -20.15 -38.21
CA GLN A 15 32.96 -21.12 -38.75
C GLN A 15 34.45 -20.68 -38.67
N ILE A 16 34.78 -19.77 -37.79
CA ILE A 16 36.14 -19.29 -37.53
C ILE A 16 36.64 -19.89 -36.22
N THR A 17 37.70 -20.66 -36.27
CA THR A 17 38.29 -21.32 -35.08
C THR A 17 39.34 -20.43 -34.45
N ILE A 18 39.00 -19.74 -33.36
CA ILE A 18 39.89 -18.88 -32.55
C ILE A 18 39.90 -19.39 -31.10
N GLN A 19 41.07 -19.46 -30.49
CA GLN A 19 41.17 -19.88 -29.09
C GLN A 19 40.54 -18.84 -28.16
N SER A 20 39.80 -19.31 -27.14
CA SER A 20 39.23 -18.48 -26.11
C SER A 20 40.27 -18.09 -25.06
N VAL A 21 40.19 -16.85 -24.56
CA VAL A 21 41.03 -16.28 -23.50
C VAL A 21 40.28 -16.14 -22.19
N VAL A 22 38.96 -15.96 -22.25
CA VAL A 22 38.07 -15.91 -21.07
C VAL A 22 36.85 -16.81 -21.28
N TRP A 23 36.24 -17.18 -20.17
CA TRP A 23 34.96 -17.87 -20.11
C TRP A 23 33.89 -16.94 -19.53
N CYS A 24 32.72 -16.85 -20.14
CA CYS A 24 31.57 -16.18 -19.59
C CYS A 24 30.62 -17.20 -18.98
N SER A 25 30.32 -17.04 -17.68
CA SER A 25 29.45 -17.96 -16.93
C SER A 25 27.99 -17.85 -17.33
N GLU A 26 27.49 -16.66 -17.68
CA GLU A 26 26.13 -16.42 -18.10
C GLU A 26 25.88 -16.89 -19.54
N CYS A 27 26.79 -16.61 -20.47
CA CYS A 27 26.69 -17.08 -21.87
C CYS A 27 27.08 -18.56 -22.01
N LYS A 28 27.75 -19.15 -21.02
CA LYS A 28 28.25 -20.54 -21.04
C LYS A 28 29.16 -20.84 -22.22
N GLU A 29 30.00 -19.89 -22.61
CA GLU A 29 30.93 -20.03 -23.74
C GLU A 29 32.26 -19.34 -23.52
N GLY A 30 33.30 -19.82 -24.22
CA GLY A 30 34.62 -19.19 -24.25
C GLY A 30 34.63 -18.04 -25.25
N LEU A 31 35.32 -16.94 -24.93
CA LEU A 31 35.47 -15.77 -25.79
C LEU A 31 36.93 -15.50 -26.09
N CYS A 32 37.26 -15.21 -27.36
CA CYS A 32 38.57 -14.70 -27.76
C CYS A 32 38.74 -13.22 -27.32
N ALA A 33 39.94 -12.65 -27.47
CA ALA A 33 40.23 -11.29 -27.05
C ALA A 33 39.26 -10.27 -27.67
N ASN A 34 39.03 -10.31 -28.97
CA ASN A 34 38.12 -9.40 -29.68
C ASN A 34 36.67 -9.56 -29.23
N CYS A 35 36.18 -10.82 -29.10
CA CYS A 35 34.81 -11.07 -28.66
C CYS A 35 34.61 -10.68 -27.18
N LYS A 36 35.64 -10.77 -26.33
CA LYS A 36 35.61 -10.25 -24.97
C LYS A 36 35.40 -8.73 -24.96
N GLU A 37 36.12 -7.97 -25.78
CA GLU A 37 35.95 -6.51 -25.86
C GLU A 37 34.53 -6.14 -26.29
N HIS A 38 34.01 -6.78 -27.34
CA HIS A 38 32.62 -6.57 -27.77
C HIS A 38 31.61 -6.95 -26.68
N HIS A 39 31.87 -8.03 -25.94
CA HIS A 39 31.02 -8.52 -24.87
C HIS A 39 30.92 -7.52 -23.69
N THR A 40 31.98 -6.77 -23.42
CA THR A 40 32.02 -5.73 -22.37
C THR A 40 31.37 -4.40 -22.78
N VAL A 41 31.10 -4.21 -24.06
CA VAL A 41 30.51 -2.95 -24.60
C VAL A 41 29.03 -3.11 -24.93
N LEU A 42 28.57 -4.31 -25.32
CA LEU A 42 27.18 -4.56 -25.68
C LEU A 42 26.24 -4.45 -24.47
N MET A 43 25.14 -3.74 -24.61
CA MET A 43 24.18 -3.50 -23.53
C MET A 43 23.65 -4.79 -22.86
N GLY A 44 23.48 -5.86 -23.62
CA GLY A 44 22.98 -7.14 -23.11
C GLY A 44 24.00 -8.02 -22.38
N THR A 45 25.33 -7.73 -22.51
CA THR A 45 26.37 -8.61 -21.98
C THR A 45 27.44 -7.88 -21.15
N ARG A 46 27.41 -6.55 -21.11
CA ARG A 46 28.45 -5.73 -20.41
C ARG A 46 28.57 -6.01 -18.92
N HIS A 47 27.53 -6.57 -18.29
CA HIS A 47 27.49 -6.91 -16.86
C HIS A 47 27.82 -8.37 -16.56
N HIS A 48 28.05 -9.18 -17.61
CA HIS A 48 28.37 -10.59 -17.43
C HIS A 48 29.78 -10.76 -16.85
N ALA A 49 29.89 -11.59 -15.83
CA ALA A 49 31.18 -11.92 -15.22
C ALA A 49 31.99 -12.84 -16.15
N THR A 50 33.24 -12.46 -16.42
CA THR A 50 34.15 -13.28 -17.20
C THR A 50 35.37 -13.71 -16.37
N VAL A 51 35.74 -14.98 -16.48
CA VAL A 51 36.90 -15.58 -15.79
C VAL A 51 37.95 -15.97 -16.83
N SER A 52 39.24 -15.84 -16.51
CA SER A 52 40.28 -16.30 -17.44
C SER A 52 40.12 -17.78 -17.74
N ILE A 53 40.42 -18.21 -18.98
CA ILE A 53 40.35 -19.63 -19.38
C ILE A 53 41.27 -20.50 -18.52
N VAL A 54 42.40 -19.97 -18.06
CA VAL A 54 43.33 -20.68 -17.19
C VAL A 54 42.70 -20.90 -15.80
N GLU A 55 41.99 -19.94 -15.30
CA GLU A 55 41.30 -20.00 -14.01
C GLU A 55 40.03 -20.84 -14.09
N TYR A 56 39.27 -20.73 -15.18
CA TYR A 56 38.14 -21.60 -15.48
C TYR A 56 38.54 -23.08 -15.57
N LYS A 57 39.69 -23.37 -16.22
CA LYS A 57 40.28 -24.73 -16.22
C LYS A 57 40.53 -25.26 -14.82
N LYS A 58 41.05 -24.44 -13.91
CA LYS A 58 41.31 -24.85 -12.52
C LYS A 58 40.01 -25.11 -11.75
N LEU A 59 38.95 -24.43 -12.09
CA LEU A 59 37.62 -24.58 -11.46
C LEU A 59 36.85 -25.79 -12.02
N THR A 60 37.02 -26.12 -13.31
CA THR A 60 36.24 -27.16 -14.00
C THR A 60 36.91 -28.52 -14.14
N THR A 61 38.22 -28.63 -13.93
CA THR A 61 38.83 -29.93 -13.75
C THR A 61 38.50 -30.40 -12.34
N GLY A 62 37.44 -31.18 -12.21
CA GLY A 62 37.07 -31.88 -10.95
C GLY A 62 38.16 -32.88 -10.52
N VAL A 63 39.41 -32.42 -10.48
CA VAL A 63 40.60 -33.24 -10.22
C VAL A 63 41.23 -32.76 -8.92
N CYS A 64 41.53 -33.69 -8.05
CA CYS A 64 42.24 -33.46 -6.79
C CYS A 64 43.61 -32.84 -7.03
N LYS A 65 43.86 -31.68 -6.43
CA LYS A 65 45.13 -30.95 -6.58
C LYS A 65 46.36 -31.73 -6.08
N THR A 66 46.17 -32.64 -5.14
CA THR A 66 47.25 -33.45 -4.49
C THR A 66 47.54 -34.74 -5.24
N HIS A 67 46.49 -35.38 -5.79
CA HIS A 67 46.60 -36.71 -6.38
C HIS A 67 46.38 -36.76 -7.88
N ASN A 68 45.97 -35.65 -8.48
CA ASN A 68 45.63 -35.53 -9.89
C ASN A 68 44.58 -36.55 -10.39
N GLU A 69 43.69 -37.00 -9.47
CA GLU A 69 42.57 -37.90 -9.76
C GLU A 69 41.23 -37.17 -9.65
N ILE A 70 40.20 -37.66 -10.34
CA ILE A 70 38.88 -37.08 -10.35
C ILE A 70 38.25 -37.18 -8.95
N TYR A 71 37.56 -36.12 -8.54
CA TYR A 71 36.73 -36.14 -7.33
C TYR A 71 35.49 -36.99 -7.55
N GLU A 72 35.28 -38.00 -6.69
CA GLU A 72 34.12 -38.89 -6.75
C GLU A 72 33.28 -38.84 -5.47
N LEU A 73 33.87 -38.40 -4.38
CA LEU A 73 33.25 -38.39 -3.05
C LEU A 73 33.29 -37.00 -2.43
N PHE A 74 32.30 -36.72 -1.59
CA PHE A 74 32.23 -35.54 -0.74
C PHE A 74 32.26 -35.94 0.73
N CYS A 75 33.14 -35.34 1.50
CA CYS A 75 33.21 -35.57 2.94
C CYS A 75 32.39 -34.47 3.66
N ARG A 76 31.25 -34.83 4.24
CA ARG A 76 30.41 -33.89 4.98
C ARG A 76 31.04 -33.36 6.27
N ASN A 77 31.86 -34.20 6.93
CA ASN A 77 32.53 -33.80 8.18
C ASN A 77 33.60 -32.71 7.98
N HIS A 78 34.21 -32.64 6.79
CA HIS A 78 35.28 -31.69 6.49
C HIS A 78 34.87 -30.70 5.37
N ASP A 79 33.63 -30.78 4.87
CA ASP A 79 33.10 -29.95 3.80
C ASP A 79 34.05 -29.87 2.57
N CYS A 80 34.53 -31.03 2.10
CA CYS A 80 35.51 -31.07 1.03
C CYS A 80 35.30 -32.22 0.05
N LEU A 81 35.72 -31.96 -1.22
CA LEU A 81 35.73 -32.95 -2.28
C LEU A 81 36.93 -33.92 -2.11
N CYS A 82 36.68 -35.21 -2.26
CA CYS A 82 37.66 -36.27 -2.12
C CYS A 82 37.78 -37.13 -3.40
N CYS A 83 38.99 -37.39 -3.84
CA CYS A 83 39.27 -38.45 -4.81
C CYS A 83 39.52 -39.81 -4.08
N LYS A 84 39.59 -40.90 -4.82
CA LYS A 84 39.85 -42.23 -4.24
C LYS A 84 41.10 -42.28 -3.33
N CYS A 85 42.13 -41.52 -3.65
CA CYS A 85 43.36 -41.47 -2.85
C CYS A 85 43.16 -40.66 -1.56
N CYS A 86 42.32 -39.60 -1.56
CA CYS A 86 41.99 -38.80 -0.38
C CYS A 86 41.22 -39.60 0.68
N VAL A 87 40.47 -40.62 0.30
CA VAL A 87 39.70 -41.49 1.22
C VAL A 87 40.59 -42.10 2.29
N LYS A 88 41.88 -42.35 1.99
CA LYS A 88 42.82 -42.86 2.97
C LYS A 88 43.07 -41.92 4.15
N SER A 89 43.03 -40.61 3.93
CA SER A 89 43.14 -39.58 4.96
C SER A 89 41.82 -39.29 5.68
N HIS A 90 40.71 -39.81 5.16
CA HIS A 90 39.37 -39.67 5.73
C HIS A 90 38.79 -41.00 6.27
N LYS A 91 39.66 -41.94 6.66
CA LYS A 91 39.27 -43.30 7.14
C LYS A 91 38.32 -43.28 8.32
N ASP A 92 38.41 -42.26 9.17
CA ASP A 92 37.56 -42.09 10.35
C ASP A 92 36.28 -41.27 10.10
N CYS A 93 36.10 -40.79 8.87
CA CYS A 93 34.91 -40.03 8.49
C CYS A 93 33.77 -40.99 8.10
N LYS A 94 32.70 -40.99 8.88
CA LYS A 94 31.51 -41.84 8.64
C LYS A 94 30.61 -41.33 7.52
N ASP A 95 30.79 -40.08 7.09
CA ASP A 95 29.88 -39.39 6.14
C ASP A 95 30.59 -39.03 4.82
N LEU A 96 31.13 -40.03 4.14
CA LEU A 96 31.60 -39.93 2.76
C LEU A 96 30.45 -40.31 1.82
N THR A 97 30.01 -39.39 1.01
CA THR A 97 28.87 -39.54 0.08
C THR A 97 29.35 -39.37 -1.35
N GLU A 98 28.82 -40.13 -2.30
CA GLU A 98 29.10 -39.91 -3.73
C GLU A 98 28.65 -38.51 -4.16
N ILE A 99 29.49 -37.82 -4.93
CA ILE A 99 29.21 -36.48 -5.42
C ILE A 99 27.87 -36.41 -6.17
N ASN A 100 27.56 -37.45 -6.97
CA ASN A 100 26.28 -37.52 -7.70
C ASN A 100 25.06 -37.56 -6.77
N GLU A 101 25.18 -38.16 -5.60
CA GLU A 101 24.13 -38.19 -4.59
C GLU A 101 23.96 -36.83 -3.92
N VAL A 102 25.05 -36.13 -3.63
CA VAL A 102 25.04 -34.77 -3.08
C VAL A 102 24.38 -33.80 -4.06
N ILE A 103 24.73 -33.89 -5.35
CA ILE A 103 24.14 -33.06 -6.41
C ILE A 103 22.65 -33.36 -6.56
N LYS A 104 22.22 -34.63 -6.51
CA LYS A 104 20.79 -35.00 -6.55
C LYS A 104 20.02 -34.44 -5.35
N THR A 105 20.63 -34.45 -4.19
CA THR A 105 19.99 -33.89 -2.96
C THR A 105 19.86 -32.38 -3.06
N ALA A 106 20.91 -31.66 -3.47
CA ALA A 106 20.85 -30.21 -3.68
C ALA A 106 19.81 -29.82 -4.72
N ASN A 107 19.74 -30.51 -5.87
CA ASN A 107 18.71 -30.26 -6.89
C ASN A 107 17.28 -30.49 -6.36
N ARG A 108 17.07 -31.42 -5.44
CA ARG A 108 15.75 -31.65 -4.82
C ARG A 108 15.39 -30.54 -3.83
N GLU A 109 16.35 -30.05 -3.08
CA GLU A 109 16.17 -28.91 -2.17
C GLU A 109 15.85 -27.62 -2.96
N ASP A 110 16.56 -27.37 -4.07
CA ASP A 110 16.28 -26.26 -4.97
C ASP A 110 14.86 -26.34 -5.58
N ASN A 111 14.45 -27.56 -6.00
CA ASN A 111 13.08 -27.77 -6.49
C ASN A 111 12.04 -27.53 -5.40
N LEU A 112 12.29 -27.93 -4.17
CA LEU A 112 11.38 -27.70 -3.04
C LEU A 112 11.22 -26.21 -2.78
N THR A 113 12.31 -25.47 -2.71
CA THR A 113 12.32 -24.01 -2.55
C THR A 113 11.58 -23.31 -3.70
N SER A 114 11.78 -23.78 -4.93
CA SER A 114 11.06 -23.26 -6.11
C SER A 114 9.56 -23.48 -6.01
N LEU A 115 9.12 -24.67 -5.56
CA LEU A 115 7.70 -24.97 -5.34
C LEU A 115 7.07 -24.10 -4.25
N GLU A 116 7.79 -23.87 -3.16
CA GLU A 116 7.33 -22.99 -2.07
C GLU A 116 7.16 -21.55 -2.54
N ASN A 117 8.11 -21.04 -3.32
CA ASN A 117 8.02 -19.69 -3.89
C ASN A 117 6.83 -19.58 -4.85
N LYS A 118 6.65 -20.60 -5.72
CA LYS A 118 5.50 -20.63 -6.66
C LYS A 118 4.16 -20.68 -5.94
N LYS A 119 4.07 -21.44 -4.84
CA LYS A 119 2.89 -21.46 -3.98
C LYS A 119 2.56 -20.06 -3.46
N ARG A 120 3.57 -19.31 -2.95
CA ARG A 120 3.38 -17.94 -2.45
C ARG A 120 2.90 -16.98 -3.54
N GLU A 121 3.46 -17.08 -4.75
CA GLU A 121 3.01 -16.29 -5.90
C GLU A 121 1.52 -16.54 -6.21
N ILE A 122 1.10 -17.81 -6.27
CA ILE A 122 -0.29 -18.18 -6.54
C ILE A 122 -1.22 -17.69 -5.42
N GLU A 123 -0.81 -17.82 -4.16
CA GLU A 123 -1.58 -17.31 -3.01
C GLU A 123 -1.76 -15.78 -3.08
N ALA A 124 -0.71 -15.06 -3.47
CA ALA A 124 -0.77 -13.60 -3.65
C ALA A 124 -1.72 -13.22 -4.81
N GLU A 125 -1.65 -13.92 -5.94
CA GLU A 125 -2.54 -13.68 -7.10
C GLU A 125 -4.02 -13.93 -6.75
N ILE A 126 -4.32 -14.99 -5.99
CA ILE A 126 -5.67 -15.29 -5.51
C ILE A 126 -6.17 -14.16 -4.61
N LYS A 127 -5.36 -13.71 -3.64
CA LYS A 127 -5.72 -12.60 -2.75
C LYS A 127 -5.96 -11.30 -3.51
N GLN A 128 -5.08 -10.97 -4.45
CA GLN A 128 -5.21 -9.76 -5.28
C GLN A 128 -6.48 -9.79 -6.12
N THR A 129 -6.79 -10.92 -6.76
CA THR A 129 -8.00 -11.07 -7.56
C THR A 129 -9.25 -10.92 -6.70
N ARG A 130 -9.27 -11.52 -5.51
CA ARG A 130 -10.36 -11.35 -4.55
C ARG A 130 -10.54 -9.90 -4.14
N SER A 131 -9.44 -9.20 -3.84
CA SER A 131 -9.49 -7.77 -3.47
C SER A 131 -10.06 -6.91 -4.60
N LYS A 132 -9.64 -7.14 -5.85
CA LYS A 132 -10.18 -6.41 -7.02
C LYS A 132 -11.69 -6.63 -7.19
N ILE A 133 -12.16 -7.87 -7.00
CA ILE A 133 -13.59 -8.19 -7.08
C ILE A 133 -14.36 -7.48 -5.96
N ASN A 134 -13.88 -7.57 -4.72
CA ASN A 134 -14.52 -6.92 -3.59
C ASN A 134 -14.60 -5.40 -3.78
N ASN A 135 -13.48 -4.75 -4.11
CA ASN A 135 -13.45 -3.29 -4.35
C ASN A 135 -14.41 -2.85 -5.47
N HIS A 136 -14.58 -3.68 -6.49
CA HIS A 136 -15.55 -3.39 -7.56
C HIS A 136 -16.99 -3.53 -7.08
N LEU A 137 -17.28 -4.56 -6.29
CA LEU A 137 -18.61 -4.77 -5.69
C LEU A 137 -18.94 -3.65 -4.69
N ASP A 138 -17.99 -3.26 -3.84
CA ASP A 138 -18.15 -2.17 -2.88
C ASP A 138 -18.48 -0.86 -3.61
N LYS A 139 -17.75 -0.56 -4.67
CA LYS A 139 -18.03 0.65 -5.49
C LYS A 139 -19.44 0.65 -6.08
N ILE A 140 -19.90 -0.49 -6.65
CA ILE A 140 -21.25 -0.60 -7.20
C ILE A 140 -22.32 -0.45 -6.10
N GLN A 141 -22.05 -1.01 -4.92
CA GLN A 141 -22.93 -0.86 -3.75
C GLN A 141 -23.01 0.59 -3.31
N ASP A 142 -21.87 1.29 -3.18
CA ASP A 142 -21.83 2.69 -2.77
C ASP A 142 -22.54 3.62 -3.76
N ASP A 143 -22.35 3.39 -5.06
CA ASP A 143 -23.05 4.14 -6.11
C ASP A 143 -24.58 3.98 -5.97
N LEU A 144 -25.07 2.75 -5.74
CA LEU A 144 -26.50 2.49 -5.55
C LEU A 144 -27.05 3.10 -4.24
N MET A 145 -26.27 3.03 -3.14
CA MET A 145 -26.66 3.65 -1.87
C MET A 145 -26.72 5.17 -1.96
N ASN A 146 -25.79 5.79 -2.68
CA ASN A 146 -25.82 7.23 -2.94
C ASN A 146 -27.04 7.65 -3.77
N GLU A 147 -27.39 6.87 -4.80
CA GLU A 147 -28.60 7.11 -5.59
C GLU A 147 -29.87 7.01 -4.73
N LEU A 148 -29.96 5.99 -3.88
CA LEU A 148 -31.07 5.81 -2.94
C LEU A 148 -31.19 7.01 -1.99
N MET A 149 -30.07 7.48 -1.43
CA MET A 149 -30.05 8.62 -0.52
C MET A 149 -30.49 9.91 -1.21
N VAL A 150 -30.06 10.16 -2.44
CA VAL A 150 -30.48 11.34 -3.24
C VAL A 150 -31.99 11.30 -3.52
N MET A 151 -32.53 10.13 -3.89
CA MET A 151 -33.95 9.96 -4.11
C MET A 151 -34.78 10.19 -2.84
N GLU A 152 -34.34 9.57 -1.72
CA GLU A 152 -35.03 9.76 -0.42
C GLU A 152 -35.01 11.22 0.02
N GLN A 153 -33.90 11.93 -0.09
CA GLN A 153 -33.78 13.33 0.28
C GLN A 153 -34.71 14.21 -0.57
N LYS A 154 -34.75 13.97 -1.88
CA LYS A 154 -35.62 14.71 -2.79
C LYS A 154 -37.10 14.58 -2.39
N GLU A 155 -37.58 13.37 -2.21
CA GLU A 155 -38.97 13.11 -1.85
C GLU A 155 -39.29 13.63 -0.44
N SER A 156 -38.37 13.48 0.52
CA SER A 156 -38.50 14.06 1.87
C SER A 156 -38.63 15.58 1.87
N ILE A 157 -37.90 16.29 1.01
CA ILE A 157 -37.99 17.75 0.88
C ILE A 157 -39.39 18.15 0.37
N GLU A 158 -39.88 17.47 -0.66
CA GLU A 158 -41.22 17.79 -1.23
C GLU A 158 -42.33 17.51 -0.22
N ILE A 159 -42.27 16.38 0.50
CA ILE A 159 -43.23 16.06 1.56
C ILE A 159 -43.21 17.11 2.68
N ARG A 160 -42.02 17.51 3.15
CA ARG A 160 -41.87 18.53 4.20
C ARG A 160 -42.41 19.88 3.77
N LYS A 161 -42.19 20.26 2.51
CA LYS A 161 -42.72 21.49 1.92
C LYS A 161 -44.26 21.47 1.90
N LEU A 162 -44.85 20.35 1.47
CA LEU A 162 -46.29 20.17 1.49
C LEU A 162 -46.85 20.24 2.93
N LEU A 163 -46.24 19.53 3.88
CA LEU A 163 -46.66 19.57 5.29
C LEU A 163 -46.55 20.96 5.90
N SER A 164 -45.52 21.73 5.58
CA SER A 164 -45.36 23.11 6.01
C SER A 164 -46.50 24.00 5.48
N THR A 165 -46.85 23.83 4.21
CA THR A 165 -47.94 24.58 3.59
C THR A 165 -49.29 24.21 4.22
N LEU A 166 -49.56 22.93 4.47
CA LEU A 166 -50.79 22.48 5.12
C LEU A 166 -50.91 23.01 6.55
N ARG A 167 -49.82 23.01 7.34
CA ARG A 167 -49.79 23.57 8.71
C ARG A 167 -50.08 25.07 8.71
N THR A 168 -49.57 25.81 7.72
CA THR A 168 -49.90 27.25 7.56
C THR A 168 -51.38 27.43 7.31
N LYS A 169 -51.99 26.62 6.44
CA LYS A 169 -53.42 26.69 6.15
C LYS A 169 -54.30 26.31 7.34
N GLU A 170 -53.90 25.31 8.11
CA GLU A 170 -54.56 24.93 9.35
C GLU A 170 -54.55 26.08 10.37
N GLN A 171 -53.43 26.80 10.53
CA GLN A 171 -53.35 27.98 11.38
C GLN A 171 -54.25 29.13 10.89
N GLU A 172 -54.33 29.36 9.58
CA GLU A 172 -55.23 30.35 8.98
C GLU A 172 -56.71 30.02 9.31
N ILE A 173 -57.10 28.74 9.13
CA ILE A 173 -58.45 28.27 9.49
C ILE A 173 -58.76 28.50 10.96
N GLY A 174 -57.80 28.19 11.86
CA GLY A 174 -57.94 28.42 13.29
C GLY A 174 -58.16 29.91 13.63
N LYS A 175 -57.48 30.83 12.92
CA LYS A 175 -57.73 32.29 13.07
C LYS A 175 -59.13 32.69 12.61
N TYR A 176 -59.62 32.14 11.51
CA TYR A 176 -60.99 32.41 11.06
C TYR A 176 -62.05 31.89 12.02
N GLN A 177 -61.84 30.71 12.62
CA GLN A 177 -62.75 30.17 13.67
C GLN A 177 -62.81 31.09 14.89
N ALA A 178 -61.66 31.60 15.36
CA ALA A 178 -61.58 32.56 16.47
C ALA A 178 -62.25 33.90 16.09
N LEU A 179 -61.99 34.39 14.87
CA LEU A 179 -62.62 35.65 14.36
C LEU A 179 -64.11 35.48 14.27
N PHE A 180 -64.65 34.37 13.76
CA PHE A 180 -66.08 34.08 13.67
C PHE A 180 -66.76 34.07 15.05
N ALA A 181 -66.09 33.46 16.08
CA ALA A 181 -66.59 33.48 17.45
C ALA A 181 -66.71 34.93 17.99
N ASN A 182 -65.67 35.73 17.75
CA ASN A 182 -65.69 37.15 18.18
C ASN A 182 -66.75 38.01 17.43
N ILE A 183 -66.93 37.81 16.12
CA ILE A 183 -67.95 38.49 15.33
C ILE A 183 -69.36 38.17 15.88
N LYS A 184 -69.63 36.90 16.16
CA LYS A 184 -70.91 36.46 16.72
C LYS A 184 -71.21 37.08 18.08
N GLN A 185 -70.21 37.41 18.87
CA GLN A 185 -70.40 37.89 20.24
C GLN A 185 -70.39 39.42 20.35
N TYR A 186 -69.63 40.13 19.51
CA TYR A 186 -69.39 41.58 19.73
C TYR A 186 -69.62 42.50 18.51
N ALA A 187 -69.86 41.96 17.30
CA ALA A 187 -69.94 42.77 16.12
C ALA A 187 -71.36 43.33 15.87
N SER A 188 -71.45 44.54 15.34
CA SER A 188 -72.71 45.08 14.78
C SER A 188 -73.05 44.34 13.47
N ASP A 189 -74.30 44.39 13.06
CA ASP A 189 -74.79 43.70 11.86
C ASP A 189 -73.97 44.06 10.59
N LEU A 190 -73.60 45.32 10.44
CA LEU A 190 -72.78 45.77 9.32
C LEU A 190 -71.37 45.23 9.37
N GLN A 191 -70.74 45.20 10.59
CA GLN A 191 -69.46 44.65 10.77
C GLN A 191 -69.44 43.10 10.56
N ALA A 192 -70.51 42.45 11.03
CA ALA A 192 -70.67 41.02 10.83
C ALA A 192 -70.81 40.69 9.32
N PHE A 193 -71.64 41.43 8.60
CA PHE A 193 -71.85 41.25 7.15
C PHE A 193 -70.53 41.44 6.37
N THR A 194 -69.79 42.53 6.66
CA THR A 194 -68.54 42.86 5.95
C THR A 194 -67.47 41.81 6.21
N SER A 195 -67.31 41.36 7.48
CA SER A 195 -66.35 40.32 7.87
C SER A 195 -66.70 38.97 7.27
N MET A 196 -68.04 38.63 7.21
CA MET A 196 -68.46 37.38 6.57
C MET A 196 -68.13 37.38 5.06
N LYS A 197 -68.32 38.49 4.37
CA LYS A 197 -67.90 38.57 2.97
C LYS A 197 -66.43 38.44 2.72
N HIS A 198 -65.61 38.89 3.64
CA HIS A 198 -64.12 38.65 3.61
C HIS A 198 -63.79 37.19 3.81
N ILE A 199 -64.37 36.57 4.82
CA ILE A 199 -64.14 35.13 5.15
C ILE A 199 -64.63 34.24 3.98
N GLU A 200 -65.81 34.52 3.36
CA GLU A 200 -66.27 33.78 2.17
C GLU A 200 -65.26 33.80 1.02
N LYS A 201 -64.61 34.95 0.78
CA LYS A 201 -63.58 35.07 -0.24
C LYS A 201 -62.36 34.24 0.08
N ASP A 202 -61.90 34.26 1.34
CA ASP A 202 -60.75 33.51 1.79
C ASP A 202 -61.01 32.00 1.81
N ILE A 203 -62.22 31.57 2.18
CA ILE A 203 -62.67 30.18 2.05
C ILE A 203 -62.61 29.71 0.60
N ALA A 204 -63.10 30.52 -0.34
CA ALA A 204 -63.05 30.15 -1.77
C ALA A 204 -61.64 30.02 -2.31
N ILE A 205 -60.66 30.76 -1.76
CA ILE A 205 -59.20 30.58 -2.06
C ILE A 205 -58.68 29.28 -1.47
N ALA A 206 -59.05 28.98 -0.22
CA ALA A 206 -58.65 27.72 0.46
C ALA A 206 -59.25 26.49 -0.24
N GLU A 207 -60.51 26.55 -0.68
CA GLU A 207 -61.14 25.46 -1.46
C GLU A 207 -60.39 25.21 -2.78
N LYS A 208 -60.04 26.27 -3.53
CA LYS A 208 -59.24 26.12 -4.75
C LYS A 208 -57.88 25.49 -4.47
N PHE A 209 -57.24 25.85 -3.38
CA PHE A 209 -55.98 25.24 -2.95
C PHE A 209 -56.17 23.74 -2.68
N ILE A 210 -57.18 23.33 -1.89
CA ILE A 210 -57.46 21.91 -1.61
C ILE A 210 -57.77 21.16 -2.92
N GLN A 211 -58.60 21.76 -3.82
CA GLN A 211 -58.87 21.17 -5.13
C GLN A 211 -57.60 21.01 -5.99
N SER A 212 -56.63 21.91 -5.86
CA SER A 212 -55.35 21.79 -6.56
C SER A 212 -54.52 20.62 -6.02
N LEU A 213 -54.55 20.40 -4.70
CA LEU A 213 -53.84 19.26 -4.07
C LEU A 213 -54.46 17.92 -4.46
N THR A 214 -55.81 17.83 -4.51
CA THR A 214 -56.48 16.57 -4.90
C THR A 214 -56.34 16.22 -6.37
N LYS A 215 -55.97 17.20 -7.23
CA LYS A 215 -55.72 17.02 -8.66
C LYS A 215 -54.24 16.80 -8.97
N SER A 216 -53.35 17.05 -8.02
CA SER A 216 -51.91 16.89 -8.18
C SER A 216 -51.45 15.56 -7.59
N ASP A 217 -50.42 14.96 -8.19
CA ASP A 217 -49.79 13.72 -7.68
C ASP A 217 -49.00 13.92 -6.35
N THR A 218 -48.99 15.17 -5.82
CA THR A 218 -48.24 15.55 -4.62
C THR A 218 -48.76 14.93 -3.32
N THR A 219 -49.99 14.40 -3.32
CA THR A 219 -50.61 13.70 -2.18
C THR A 219 -50.49 12.16 -2.29
N ASN A 220 -49.93 11.64 -3.36
CA ASN A 220 -49.77 10.22 -3.54
C ASN A 220 -48.74 9.65 -2.54
N GLN A 221 -48.95 8.42 -2.12
CA GLN A 221 -48.00 7.72 -1.30
C GLN A 221 -46.74 7.41 -2.12
N VAL A 222 -45.59 7.90 -1.67
CA VAL A 222 -44.30 7.65 -2.32
C VAL A 222 -43.75 6.29 -1.81
N ASN A 223 -43.45 5.39 -2.76
CA ASN A 223 -42.82 4.11 -2.47
C ASN A 223 -41.46 4.03 -3.20
N ILE A 224 -40.41 3.81 -2.46
CA ILE A 224 -39.07 3.55 -3.01
C ILE A 224 -38.88 2.04 -3.07
N SER A 225 -38.50 1.49 -4.22
CA SER A 225 -38.19 0.09 -4.41
C SER A 225 -36.86 -0.05 -5.14
N CYS A 226 -36.09 -1.04 -4.76
CA CYS A 226 -34.83 -1.39 -5.41
C CYS A 226 -34.92 -2.82 -5.99
N GLN A 227 -34.49 -2.98 -7.22
CA GLN A 227 -34.37 -4.29 -7.86
C GLN A 227 -32.90 -4.58 -8.12
N ILE A 228 -32.34 -5.54 -7.37
CA ILE A 228 -30.95 -5.95 -7.53
C ILE A 228 -30.75 -6.57 -8.91
N ASN A 229 -29.63 -6.23 -9.55
CA ASN A 229 -29.28 -6.69 -10.89
C ASN A 229 -29.20 -8.23 -10.92
N LYS A 230 -29.95 -8.85 -11.83
CA LYS A 230 -30.00 -10.31 -11.98
C LYS A 230 -28.63 -10.93 -12.29
N SER A 231 -27.79 -10.24 -13.07
CA SER A 231 -26.43 -10.72 -13.38
C SER A 231 -25.56 -10.87 -12.13
N LEU A 232 -25.74 -10.02 -11.12
CA LEU A 232 -25.06 -10.17 -9.84
C LEU A 232 -25.53 -11.43 -9.08
N GLN A 233 -26.84 -11.69 -9.09
CA GLN A 233 -27.39 -12.89 -8.46
C GLN A 233 -26.95 -14.17 -9.20
N GLU A 234 -26.89 -14.14 -10.52
CA GLU A 234 -26.46 -15.27 -11.34
C GLU A 234 -24.95 -15.51 -11.24
N THR A 235 -24.13 -14.46 -11.09
CA THR A 235 -22.67 -14.61 -10.93
C THR A 235 -22.32 -15.34 -9.65
N THR A 236 -23.01 -15.09 -8.53
CA THR A 236 -22.79 -15.80 -7.27
C THR A 236 -23.19 -17.28 -7.34
N ALA A 237 -24.14 -17.63 -8.22
CA ALA A 237 -24.57 -19.01 -8.42
C ALA A 237 -23.68 -19.77 -9.42
N ASN A 238 -23.07 -19.09 -10.39
CA ASN A 238 -22.31 -19.69 -11.48
C ASN A 238 -20.82 -19.86 -11.18
N VAL A 239 -20.24 -19.07 -10.28
CA VAL A 239 -18.82 -19.20 -9.90
C VAL A 239 -18.68 -20.24 -8.78
N GLN A 240 -18.33 -21.47 -9.15
CA GLN A 240 -18.18 -22.59 -8.22
C GLN A 240 -16.76 -22.74 -7.66
N ASN A 241 -15.75 -22.21 -8.35
CA ASN A 241 -14.35 -22.26 -7.92
C ASN A 241 -13.59 -21.02 -8.38
N PHE A 242 -12.46 -20.74 -7.76
CA PHE A 242 -11.60 -19.59 -8.05
C PHE A 242 -10.69 -19.78 -9.26
N GLY A 243 -10.50 -21.03 -9.68
CA GLY A 243 -9.60 -21.43 -10.76
C GLY A 243 -9.20 -22.89 -10.63
N GLU A 244 -8.36 -23.36 -11.52
CA GLU A 244 -7.86 -24.74 -11.56
C GLU A 244 -6.35 -24.75 -11.33
N ILE A 245 -5.90 -25.63 -10.44
CA ILE A 245 -4.47 -25.84 -10.17
C ILE A 245 -4.04 -27.09 -10.93
N SER A 246 -3.09 -26.93 -11.88
CA SER A 246 -2.47 -28.04 -12.59
C SER A 246 -1.02 -28.22 -12.16
N VAL A 247 -0.60 -29.47 -12.00
CA VAL A 247 0.80 -29.82 -11.72
C VAL A 247 1.33 -30.59 -12.93
N SER A 248 2.39 -30.06 -13.55
CA SER A 248 3.13 -30.76 -14.59
C SER A 248 4.51 -31.16 -14.07
N SER A 249 4.93 -32.38 -14.34
CA SER A 249 6.28 -32.84 -14.06
C SER A 249 6.98 -33.21 -15.36
N ASP A 250 8.09 -32.55 -15.64
CA ASP A 250 8.96 -32.99 -16.72
C ASP A 250 9.96 -34.03 -16.18
N PRO A 251 10.20 -35.13 -16.89
CA PRO A 251 11.21 -36.10 -16.46
C PRO A 251 12.58 -35.42 -16.43
N CYS A 252 13.26 -35.53 -15.30
CA CYS A 252 14.63 -35.05 -15.16
C CYS A 252 15.56 -35.96 -15.97
N ASP A 253 15.74 -35.63 -17.24
CA ASP A 253 16.67 -36.34 -18.12
C ASP A 253 18.10 -35.88 -17.79
N LEU A 254 18.81 -36.68 -17.02
CA LEU A 254 20.22 -36.48 -16.65
C LEU A 254 21.18 -36.76 -17.83
N SER A 255 20.70 -36.72 -19.07
CA SER A 255 21.56 -36.70 -20.23
C SER A 255 21.94 -35.24 -20.51
N ILE A 256 23.25 -34.97 -20.56
CA ILE A 256 23.81 -33.71 -21.06
C ILE A 256 23.51 -33.65 -22.57
N GLN A 257 22.28 -33.32 -22.94
CA GLN A 257 21.92 -32.99 -24.28
C GLN A 257 22.00 -31.48 -24.48
N LYS A 258 22.80 -31.06 -25.45
CA LYS A 258 22.75 -29.73 -26.03
C LYS A 258 21.29 -29.36 -26.32
N ARG A 259 20.71 -28.44 -25.58
CA ARG A 259 19.46 -27.80 -25.97
C ARG A 259 19.72 -27.01 -27.26
N LYS A 260 19.21 -27.51 -28.38
CA LYS A 260 18.99 -26.71 -29.57
C LYS A 260 17.91 -25.68 -29.24
N ASP A 261 18.18 -24.50 -29.69
CA ASP A 261 17.34 -23.29 -29.65
C ASP A 261 15.83 -23.58 -29.60
N LYS A 262 15.22 -23.34 -28.47
CA LYS A 262 13.83 -22.90 -28.44
C LYS A 262 13.85 -21.40 -28.63
N GLN A 263 13.34 -20.94 -29.77
CA GLN A 263 12.96 -19.54 -29.96
C GLN A 263 12.29 -19.02 -28.70
N ALA A 264 12.86 -17.98 -28.15
CA ALA A 264 12.27 -17.22 -27.07
C ALA A 264 10.88 -16.75 -27.54
N GLN A 265 9.84 -17.39 -27.08
CA GLN A 265 8.57 -16.70 -26.95
C GLN A 265 8.84 -15.56 -25.97
N ILE A 266 8.77 -14.36 -26.50
CA ILE A 266 8.78 -13.14 -25.70
C ILE A 266 7.52 -13.21 -24.84
N THR A 267 7.63 -13.82 -23.69
CA THR A 267 6.77 -13.48 -22.56
C THR A 267 7.21 -12.07 -22.23
N VAL A 268 6.37 -11.09 -22.58
CA VAL A 268 6.53 -9.74 -22.05
C VAL A 268 6.36 -9.92 -20.56
N ALA A 269 7.47 -10.08 -19.85
CA ALA A 269 7.50 -9.86 -18.42
C ALA A 269 6.98 -8.43 -18.26
N LEU A 270 5.87 -8.26 -17.56
CA LEU A 270 5.51 -6.97 -17.02
C LEU A 270 6.79 -6.47 -16.33
N PRO A 271 7.24 -5.24 -16.62
CA PRO A 271 8.46 -4.73 -16.05
C PRO A 271 8.33 -4.86 -14.53
N THR A 272 9.14 -5.71 -13.93
CA THR A 272 9.32 -5.69 -12.48
C THR A 272 9.77 -4.27 -12.18
N ARG A 273 8.97 -3.55 -11.41
CA ARG A 273 9.30 -2.22 -10.94
C ARG A 273 10.67 -2.34 -10.26
N ASN A 274 11.63 -1.60 -10.76
CA ASN A 274 12.98 -1.63 -10.21
C ASN A 274 13.23 -0.30 -9.51
N MET A 275 13.45 -0.35 -8.21
CA MET A 275 13.88 0.77 -7.37
C MET A 275 15.01 1.59 -8.04
N ASP A 276 15.90 0.93 -8.81
CA ASP A 276 17.04 1.57 -9.46
C ASP A 276 16.64 2.54 -10.60
N THR A 277 15.44 2.39 -11.17
CA THR A 277 14.93 3.25 -12.25
C THR A 277 13.84 4.22 -11.80
N MET A 278 13.44 4.18 -10.53
CA MET A 278 12.43 5.06 -9.97
C MET A 278 12.89 6.52 -10.00
N THR A 279 12.03 7.41 -10.46
CA THR A 279 12.26 8.87 -10.43
C THR A 279 11.07 9.58 -9.79
N LEU A 280 11.35 10.61 -9.01
CA LEU A 280 10.34 11.48 -8.42
C LEU A 280 10.27 12.78 -9.21
N THR A 281 9.09 13.11 -9.71
CA THR A 281 8.84 14.36 -10.44
C THR A 281 7.99 15.27 -9.56
N LEU A 282 8.54 16.45 -9.20
CA LEU A 282 7.81 17.45 -8.40
C LEU A 282 6.57 17.92 -9.18
N GLN A 283 5.41 17.69 -8.59
CA GLN A 283 4.12 18.13 -9.12
C GLN A 283 3.69 19.46 -8.51
N LYS A 284 3.97 19.63 -7.21
CA LYS A 284 3.49 20.80 -6.48
C LYS A 284 4.31 21.10 -5.24
N LEU A 285 4.60 22.38 -5.03
CA LEU A 285 5.02 22.93 -3.74
C LEU A 285 3.77 23.47 -3.02
N ILE A 286 3.55 23.04 -1.79
CA ILE A 286 2.39 23.37 -0.98
C ILE A 286 2.88 24.09 0.28
N ASN A 287 2.31 25.25 0.56
CA ASN A 287 2.50 25.92 1.84
C ASN A 287 1.32 25.55 2.76
N THR A 288 1.60 24.82 3.81
CA THR A 288 0.54 24.38 4.75
C THR A 288 0.14 25.46 5.73
N ASP A 289 0.88 26.56 5.85
CA ASP A 289 0.76 27.57 6.92
C ASP A 289 0.85 26.99 8.35
N LEU A 290 1.30 25.74 8.47
CA LEU A 290 1.53 25.08 9.76
C LEU A 290 2.99 25.15 10.18
N SER A 291 3.20 25.19 11.48
CA SER A 291 4.50 24.93 12.10
C SER A 291 4.51 23.53 12.72
N ASN A 292 5.68 22.90 12.78
CA ASN A 292 5.86 21.56 13.34
C ASN A 292 4.88 20.51 12.76
N VAL A 293 4.90 20.35 11.44
CA VAL A 293 4.14 19.28 10.76
C VAL A 293 4.72 17.93 11.18
N ARG A 294 3.90 17.07 11.76
CA ARG A 294 4.31 15.76 12.29
C ARG A 294 3.65 14.59 11.57
N GLY A 295 2.47 14.76 11.02
CA GLY A 295 1.76 13.74 10.25
C GLY A 295 1.25 14.29 8.93
N CYS A 296 1.23 13.45 7.91
CA CYS A 296 0.58 13.74 6.64
C CYS A 296 -0.04 12.48 6.04
N SER A 297 -1.11 12.68 5.27
CA SER A 297 -1.76 11.59 4.52
C SER A 297 -2.44 12.14 3.27
N ILE A 298 -2.47 11.36 2.20
CA ILE A 298 -3.29 11.65 1.01
C ILE A 298 -4.53 10.76 1.10
N LEU A 299 -5.70 11.39 0.98
CA LEU A 299 -6.98 10.70 0.92
C LEU A 299 -7.24 10.15 -0.49
N PRO A 300 -8.07 9.09 -0.64
CA PRO A 300 -8.34 8.46 -1.94
C PRO A 300 -8.80 9.43 -3.05
N GLU A 301 -9.51 10.51 -2.69
CA GLU A 301 -9.97 11.54 -3.62
C GLU A 301 -8.92 12.64 -3.88
N GLY A 302 -7.70 12.50 -3.35
CA GLY A 302 -6.57 13.40 -3.57
C GLY A 302 -6.53 14.63 -2.64
N ARG A 303 -7.43 14.76 -1.66
CA ARG A 303 -7.26 15.71 -0.55
C ARG A 303 -6.06 15.32 0.30
N MET A 304 -5.45 16.29 0.97
CA MET A 304 -4.25 16.09 1.76
C MET A 304 -4.50 16.51 3.21
N LEU A 305 -4.08 15.67 4.13
CA LEU A 305 -4.16 15.90 5.57
C LEU A 305 -2.79 16.26 6.13
N PHE A 306 -2.76 17.15 7.10
CA PHE A 306 -1.56 17.49 7.85
C PHE A 306 -1.90 17.73 9.31
N SER A 307 -1.13 17.13 10.21
CA SER A 307 -1.21 17.40 11.65
C SER A 307 -0.10 18.34 12.07
N SER A 308 -0.40 19.26 12.99
CA SER A 308 0.56 20.18 13.59
C SER A 308 0.66 19.95 15.10
N TYR A 309 1.85 19.55 15.52
CA TYR A 309 2.14 19.31 16.94
C TYR A 309 2.03 20.57 17.80
N SER A 310 2.53 21.71 17.32
CA SER A 310 2.52 22.96 18.09
C SER A 310 1.15 23.65 18.11
N GLU A 311 0.32 23.41 17.10
CA GLU A 311 -0.98 24.06 16.94
C GLU A 311 -2.15 23.16 17.37
N ASN A 312 -1.88 21.89 17.68
CA ASN A 312 -2.87 20.90 18.13
C ASN A 312 -4.10 20.82 17.21
N LYS A 313 -3.85 20.79 15.92
CA LYS A 313 -4.90 20.72 14.89
C LYS A 313 -4.49 19.88 13.70
N VAL A 314 -5.49 19.45 12.96
CA VAL A 314 -5.32 18.83 11.65
C VAL A 314 -5.93 19.76 10.60
N ILE A 315 -5.22 20.02 9.52
CA ILE A 315 -5.78 20.74 8.35
C ILE A 315 -6.04 19.76 7.21
N VAL A 316 -7.07 20.05 6.46
CA VAL A 316 -7.41 19.36 5.24
C VAL A 316 -7.26 20.34 4.08
N LEU A 317 -6.44 19.97 3.11
CA LEU A 317 -6.27 20.71 1.86
C LEU A 317 -6.94 19.96 0.71
N LYS A 318 -7.51 20.68 -0.23
CA LYS A 318 -8.00 20.14 -1.49
C LYS A 318 -6.85 19.65 -2.36
N SER A 319 -7.16 18.88 -3.39
CA SER A 319 -6.17 18.38 -4.36
C SER A 319 -5.42 19.52 -5.09
N ASP A 320 -6.02 20.71 -5.17
CA ASP A 320 -5.37 21.91 -5.71
C ASP A 320 -4.44 22.60 -4.70
N GLY A 321 -4.36 22.14 -3.44
CA GLY A 321 -3.54 22.68 -2.35
C GLY A 321 -4.19 23.86 -1.61
N SER A 322 -5.39 24.28 -1.99
CA SER A 322 -6.16 25.27 -1.22
C SER A 322 -6.71 24.66 0.07
N LYS A 323 -6.82 25.46 1.12
CA LYS A 323 -7.40 25.00 2.39
C LYS A 323 -8.87 24.64 2.20
N ASP A 324 -9.25 23.45 2.64
CA ASP A 324 -10.64 22.99 2.68
C ASP A 324 -11.26 23.35 4.05
N PHE A 325 -10.75 22.76 5.10
CA PHE A 325 -11.15 23.07 6.48
C PHE A 325 -10.03 22.67 7.46
N GLU A 326 -10.27 22.96 8.75
CA GLU A 326 -9.40 22.54 9.83
C GLU A 326 -10.21 21.87 10.95
N ILE A 327 -9.56 20.94 11.65
CA ILE A 327 -10.10 20.21 12.78
C ILE A 327 -9.33 20.67 14.02
N ASN A 328 -10.05 21.33 14.92
CA ASN A 328 -9.53 21.86 16.17
C ASN A 328 -10.13 21.11 17.36
N ASN A 329 -9.59 21.32 18.55
CA ASN A 329 -10.12 20.78 19.81
C ASN A 329 -10.14 19.25 19.88
N ILE A 330 -9.13 18.62 19.26
CA ILE A 330 -8.95 17.16 19.29
C ILE A 330 -7.77 16.74 20.18
N GLY A 331 -7.34 17.63 21.09
CA GLY A 331 -6.16 17.40 21.94
C GLY A 331 -4.85 17.61 21.19
N GLY A 332 -3.75 17.12 21.73
CA GLY A 332 -2.47 17.09 21.05
C GLY A 332 -2.55 16.28 19.75
N THR A 333 -1.81 16.69 18.72
CA THR A 333 -1.79 15.97 17.44
C THR A 333 -0.35 15.65 17.05
N PHE A 334 -0.10 14.40 16.68
CA PHE A 334 1.21 13.98 16.17
C PHE A 334 1.06 13.41 14.77
N ASP A 335 0.73 12.15 14.60
CA ASP A 335 0.56 11.53 13.30
C ASP A 335 -0.91 11.35 12.93
N VAL A 336 -1.20 11.15 11.64
CA VAL A 336 -2.54 11.02 11.10
C VAL A 336 -2.60 9.94 10.02
N VAL A 337 -3.57 9.03 10.14
CA VAL A 337 -3.81 7.98 9.15
C VAL A 337 -5.29 7.91 8.78
N PHE A 338 -5.57 7.68 7.49
CA PHE A 338 -6.92 7.40 7.01
C PHE A 338 -7.32 5.97 7.37
N ILE A 339 -8.51 5.79 7.95
CA ILE A 339 -9.02 4.48 8.39
C ILE A 339 -10.27 4.01 7.66
N GLY A 340 -10.67 4.71 6.59
CA GLY A 340 -11.91 4.43 5.85
C GLY A 340 -13.11 5.20 6.37
N ASP A 341 -14.25 5.12 5.66
CA ASP A 341 -15.55 5.71 6.03
C ASP A 341 -15.47 7.19 6.45
N ASP A 342 -14.78 8.01 5.66
CA ASP A 342 -14.51 9.42 5.95
C ASP A 342 -13.90 9.65 7.36
N SER A 343 -13.14 8.69 7.88
CA SER A 343 -12.56 8.74 9.20
C SER A 343 -11.05 8.68 9.18
N ILE A 344 -10.44 9.39 10.13
CA ILE A 344 -9.00 9.37 10.39
C ILE A 344 -8.72 9.02 11.84
N ALA A 345 -7.58 8.40 12.10
CA ALA A 345 -7.03 8.27 13.44
C ALA A 345 -5.88 9.27 13.61
N VAL A 346 -5.85 9.95 14.74
CA VAL A 346 -4.86 10.98 15.10
C VAL A 346 -4.23 10.61 16.44
N THR A 347 -2.91 10.49 16.47
CA THR A 347 -2.14 10.26 17.71
C THR A 347 -1.81 11.56 18.42
N SER A 348 -1.53 11.51 19.72
CA SER A 348 -1.47 12.71 20.58
C SER A 348 -0.14 12.95 21.28
N SER A 349 0.93 12.34 20.90
CA SER A 349 2.30 12.39 21.45
C SER A 349 2.56 13.44 22.57
N GLY A 350 2.83 12.97 23.79
CA GLY A 350 3.30 13.80 24.90
C GLY A 350 2.25 14.70 25.57
N PHE A 351 1.01 14.74 25.09
CA PHE A 351 -0.08 15.54 25.67
C PHE A 351 -1.13 14.71 26.39
N SER A 352 -1.49 13.60 25.80
CA SER A 352 -2.45 12.65 26.38
C SER A 352 -2.17 11.26 25.82
N ASN A 353 -2.49 10.24 26.61
CA ASN A 353 -2.41 8.85 26.16
C ASN A 353 -3.68 8.49 25.38
N GLU A 354 -3.89 9.16 24.26
CA GLU A 354 -5.14 9.04 23.49
C GLU A 354 -4.86 8.92 21.99
N ILE A 355 -5.71 8.16 21.31
CA ILE A 355 -5.83 8.15 19.86
C ILE A 355 -7.24 8.63 19.52
N ASN A 356 -7.34 9.70 18.76
CA ASN A 356 -8.61 10.33 18.40
C ASN A 356 -9.09 9.86 17.05
N ILE A 357 -10.31 9.33 16.97
CA ILE A 357 -10.99 8.98 15.73
C ILE A 357 -11.89 10.15 15.34
N VAL A 358 -11.62 10.73 14.17
CA VAL A 358 -12.29 11.95 13.71
C VAL A 358 -13.00 11.68 12.39
N ASP A 359 -14.24 12.14 12.30
CA ASP A 359 -15.03 12.17 11.08
C ASP A 359 -14.66 13.43 10.28
N ILE A 360 -13.98 13.25 9.17
CA ILE A 360 -13.53 14.36 8.32
C ILE A 360 -14.66 14.96 7.46
N LYS A 361 -15.74 14.22 7.21
CA LYS A 361 -16.89 14.71 6.47
C LYS A 361 -17.72 15.71 7.29
N ASN A 362 -17.89 15.39 8.58
CA ASN A 362 -18.70 16.21 9.49
C ASN A 362 -17.83 17.12 10.37
N ASN A 363 -16.50 17.08 10.21
CA ASN A 363 -15.53 17.83 11.01
C ASN A 363 -15.76 17.64 12.51
N LYS A 364 -15.87 16.38 12.97
CA LYS A 364 -16.27 16.06 14.33
C LYS A 364 -15.48 14.89 14.90
N LEU A 365 -15.05 15.03 16.16
CA LEU A 365 -14.52 13.92 16.94
C LEU A 365 -15.61 12.84 17.11
N ARG A 366 -15.36 11.62 16.61
CA ARG A 366 -16.24 10.47 16.78
C ARG A 366 -15.98 9.73 18.08
N LYS A 367 -14.71 9.52 18.41
CA LYS A 367 -14.31 8.69 19.53
C LYS A 367 -12.89 9.03 19.98
N THR A 368 -12.63 8.95 21.25
CA THR A 368 -11.29 8.97 21.82
C THR A 368 -11.01 7.62 22.45
N ILE A 369 -9.89 7.01 22.07
CA ILE A 369 -9.43 5.72 22.59
C ILE A 369 -8.27 6.02 23.53
N THR A 370 -8.43 5.65 24.81
CA THR A 370 -7.36 5.77 25.80
C THR A 370 -6.39 4.61 25.66
N VAL A 371 -5.12 4.93 25.44
CA VAL A 371 -4.03 3.94 25.38
C VAL A 371 -3.17 4.03 26.64
N ASN A 372 -2.29 3.06 26.82
CA ASN A 372 -1.53 2.91 28.07
C ASN A 372 -0.13 3.58 28.04
N SER A 373 0.14 4.40 27.03
CA SER A 373 1.43 5.09 26.80
C SER A 373 1.24 6.29 25.89
N ASP A 374 2.23 7.19 25.88
CA ASP A 374 2.40 8.14 24.79
C ASP A 374 2.44 7.40 23.45
N ASN A 375 1.99 8.07 22.39
CA ASN A 375 1.87 7.48 21.07
C ASN A 375 2.35 8.45 19.99
N ASP A 376 3.25 7.97 19.13
CA ASP A 376 3.87 8.74 18.05
C ASP A 376 3.26 8.34 16.69
N GLY A 377 4.02 7.73 15.79
CA GLY A 377 3.52 7.31 14.48
C GLY A 377 2.43 6.24 14.54
N VAL A 378 1.52 6.25 13.56
CA VAL A 378 0.40 5.32 13.48
C VAL A 378 0.15 4.83 12.06
N ALA A 379 -0.19 3.55 11.92
CA ALA A 379 -0.64 2.92 10.67
C ALA A 379 -1.95 2.18 10.88
N TYR A 380 -2.72 2.03 9.82
CA TYR A 380 -3.99 1.29 9.83
C TYR A 380 -3.96 0.11 8.88
N LYS A 381 -4.44 -1.03 9.35
CA LYS A 381 -4.63 -2.22 8.52
C LYS A 381 -5.75 -3.10 9.06
N ASP A 382 -6.72 -3.45 8.23
CA ASP A 382 -7.74 -4.46 8.49
C ASP A 382 -8.43 -4.32 9.87
N GLY A 383 -8.87 -3.10 10.22
CA GLY A 383 -9.55 -2.80 11.47
C GLY A 383 -8.64 -2.64 12.70
N ASN A 384 -7.32 -2.68 12.51
CA ASN A 384 -6.33 -2.51 13.57
C ASN A 384 -5.49 -1.25 13.35
N LEU A 385 -5.17 -0.54 14.44
CA LEU A 385 -4.15 0.50 14.46
C LEU A 385 -2.86 -0.06 15.05
N PHE A 386 -1.75 0.14 14.34
CA PHE A 386 -0.41 -0.10 14.83
C PHE A 386 0.22 1.24 15.17
N TYR A 387 0.73 1.41 16.38
CA TYR A 387 1.28 2.69 16.81
C TYR A 387 2.57 2.53 17.62
N CYS A 388 3.44 3.53 17.49
CA CYS A 388 4.69 3.60 18.24
C CYS A 388 4.39 4.12 19.65
N ALA A 389 4.45 3.22 20.64
CA ALA A 389 4.09 3.45 22.03
C ALA A 389 5.30 3.81 22.91
N ARG A 390 6.27 4.51 22.34
CA ARG A 390 7.53 4.93 22.96
C ARG A 390 8.22 3.83 23.77
N GLU A 391 8.25 3.94 25.10
CA GLU A 391 8.91 2.98 26.00
C GLU A 391 8.30 1.57 25.91
N LYS A 392 7.05 1.46 25.50
CA LYS A 392 6.37 0.18 25.31
C LYS A 392 6.56 -0.45 23.93
N GLY A 393 7.31 0.22 23.06
CA GLY A 393 7.62 -0.25 21.74
C GLY A 393 6.47 -0.10 20.74
N LEU A 394 6.32 -1.05 19.85
CA LEU A 394 5.23 -1.08 18.88
C LEU A 394 4.06 -1.85 19.44
N GLN A 395 2.88 -1.24 19.43
CA GLN A 395 1.64 -1.84 19.90
C GLN A 395 0.59 -1.85 18.79
N MET A 396 -0.33 -2.80 18.88
CA MET A 396 -1.51 -2.91 18.03
C MET A 396 -2.76 -2.73 18.89
N ILE A 397 -3.73 -1.97 18.41
CA ILE A 397 -5.06 -1.88 18.99
C ILE A 397 -6.12 -2.25 17.96
N SER A 398 -7.03 -3.14 18.33
CA SER A 398 -8.20 -3.49 17.54
C SER A 398 -9.28 -2.42 17.69
N LEU A 399 -9.78 -1.87 16.58
CA LEU A 399 -10.84 -0.86 16.62
C LEU A 399 -12.22 -1.43 16.99
N SER A 400 -12.40 -2.76 16.93
CA SER A 400 -13.66 -3.42 17.23
C SER A 400 -13.92 -3.57 18.73
N ASP A 401 -12.89 -3.88 19.52
CA ASP A 401 -13.00 -4.18 20.94
C ASP A 401 -11.98 -3.46 21.83
N GLU A 402 -11.15 -2.61 21.23
CA GLU A 402 -10.10 -1.80 21.87
C GLU A 402 -9.04 -2.61 22.62
N THR A 403 -8.89 -3.88 22.30
CA THR A 403 -7.83 -4.70 22.88
C THR A 403 -6.47 -4.24 22.41
N ILE A 404 -5.53 -4.01 23.34
CA ILE A 404 -4.16 -3.63 23.04
C ILE A 404 -3.26 -4.85 23.15
N THR A 405 -2.53 -5.12 22.07
CA THR A 405 -1.54 -6.20 21.98
C THR A 405 -0.15 -5.62 21.74
N ASN A 406 0.84 -6.15 22.43
CA ASN A 406 2.22 -5.72 22.25
C ASN A 406 2.86 -6.47 21.09
N VAL A 407 3.45 -5.75 20.14
CA VAL A 407 4.14 -6.31 18.99
C VAL A 407 5.65 -6.41 19.26
N THR A 408 6.28 -5.30 19.70
CA THR A 408 7.69 -5.28 20.10
C THR A 408 7.88 -4.49 21.40
N ASN A 409 8.99 -4.74 22.09
CA ASN A 409 9.35 -4.02 23.33
C ASN A 409 10.53 -3.05 23.14
N LYS A 410 10.84 -2.65 21.89
CA LYS A 410 11.90 -1.69 21.60
C LYS A 410 11.45 -0.28 21.90
N ASN A 411 12.32 0.53 22.48
CA ASN A 411 12.09 1.95 22.72
C ASN A 411 11.97 2.71 21.39
N LEU A 412 10.80 3.34 21.12
CA LEU A 412 10.45 3.95 19.85
C LEU A 412 9.98 5.41 20.04
N TYR A 413 10.86 6.30 20.48
CA TYR A 413 10.59 7.74 20.55
C TYR A 413 10.67 8.38 19.17
N TYR A 414 9.72 9.26 18.85
CA TYR A 414 9.61 9.96 17.56
C TYR A 414 9.63 9.02 16.36
N SER A 415 9.15 7.80 16.55
CA SER A 415 9.18 6.74 15.55
C SER A 415 7.87 6.68 14.78
N TYR A 416 7.96 6.23 13.55
CA TYR A 416 6.82 6.04 12.65
C TYR A 416 6.71 4.58 12.25
N VAL A 417 5.50 4.19 11.89
CA VAL A 417 5.19 2.81 11.48
C VAL A 417 4.33 2.83 10.21
N THR A 418 4.54 1.86 9.36
CA THR A 418 3.70 1.58 8.18
C THR A 418 3.53 0.08 7.99
N THR A 419 2.58 -0.31 7.15
CA THR A 419 2.26 -1.72 6.90
C THR A 419 2.25 -2.03 5.40
N PHE A 420 2.73 -3.20 5.04
CA PHE A 420 2.59 -3.74 3.69
C PHE A 420 2.45 -5.26 3.76
N GLU A 421 1.41 -5.81 3.11
CA GLU A 421 1.04 -7.23 3.23
C GLU A 421 0.90 -7.68 4.68
N ASP A 422 1.73 -8.62 5.13
CA ASP A 422 1.79 -9.20 6.48
C ASP A 422 2.95 -8.66 7.32
N LYS A 423 3.53 -7.52 6.92
CA LYS A 423 4.72 -6.92 7.53
C LYS A 423 4.44 -5.54 8.10
N LEU A 424 5.21 -5.21 9.11
CA LEU A 424 5.31 -3.89 9.73
C LEU A 424 6.71 -3.35 9.50
N PHE A 425 6.78 -2.07 9.15
CA PHE A 425 8.04 -1.36 8.99
C PHE A 425 8.01 -0.16 9.92
N TYR A 426 9.03 0.01 10.72
CA TYR A 426 9.10 1.14 11.65
C TYR A 426 10.49 1.75 11.70
N THR A 427 10.51 3.07 11.92
CA THR A 427 11.74 3.82 12.15
C THR A 427 12.12 3.81 13.62
N ASN A 428 13.41 3.94 13.91
CA ASN A 428 13.90 4.22 15.24
C ASN A 428 14.82 5.45 15.18
N TYR A 429 14.31 6.59 15.61
CA TYR A 429 15.01 7.87 15.61
C TYR A 429 16.34 7.83 16.36
N ASN A 430 16.37 7.19 17.54
CA ASN A 430 17.56 7.16 18.41
C ASN A 430 18.63 6.17 17.95
N ASP A 431 18.27 5.18 17.13
CA ASP A 431 19.15 4.10 16.70
C ASP A 431 19.52 4.19 15.21
N ASP A 432 19.11 5.25 14.53
CA ASP A 432 19.30 5.47 13.08
C ASP A 432 18.94 4.23 12.24
N SER A 433 17.85 3.58 12.58
CA SER A 433 17.49 2.31 11.95
C SER A 433 16.05 2.27 11.43
N VAL A 434 15.85 1.44 10.40
CA VAL A 434 14.55 1.01 9.88
C VAL A 434 14.46 -0.49 10.07
N THR A 435 13.41 -0.96 10.71
CA THR A 435 13.20 -2.38 10.98
C THR A 435 11.92 -2.88 10.31
N CYS A 436 12.01 -4.03 9.68
CA CYS A 436 10.88 -4.82 9.22
C CYS A 436 10.65 -6.00 10.16
N CYS A 437 9.40 -6.22 10.56
CA CYS A 437 8.98 -7.39 11.34
C CYS A 437 7.62 -7.91 10.86
N ASP A 438 7.25 -9.10 11.28
CA ASP A 438 5.89 -9.60 11.15
C ASP A 438 4.96 -9.03 12.24
N TYR A 439 3.65 -9.34 12.19
CA TYR A 439 2.67 -8.88 13.19
C TYR A 439 2.86 -9.48 14.59
N HIS A 440 3.74 -10.48 14.73
CA HIS A 440 4.12 -11.07 16.02
C HIS A 440 5.40 -10.43 16.58
N GLY A 441 6.00 -9.46 15.88
CA GLY A 441 7.21 -8.78 16.28
C GLY A 441 8.50 -9.55 15.96
N ASN A 442 8.44 -10.64 15.20
CA ASN A 442 9.64 -11.33 14.74
C ASN A 442 10.34 -10.46 13.69
N MET A 443 11.57 -10.06 13.99
CA MET A 443 12.37 -9.21 13.12
C MET A 443 12.77 -9.97 11.86
N LEU A 444 12.48 -9.41 10.70
CA LEU A 444 12.85 -9.96 9.39
C LEU A 444 14.16 -9.37 8.90
N TRP A 445 14.30 -8.03 8.99
CA TRP A 445 15.53 -7.33 8.69
C TRP A 445 15.60 -5.97 9.41
N THR A 446 16.80 -5.41 9.50
CA THR A 446 17.05 -4.05 9.97
C THR A 446 18.06 -3.38 9.05
N TYR A 447 17.71 -2.22 8.51
CA TYR A 447 18.62 -1.34 7.80
C TYR A 447 19.18 -0.30 8.76
N LYS A 448 20.49 -0.09 8.74
CA LYS A 448 21.18 0.91 9.56
C LYS A 448 22.43 1.41 8.86
N ASP A 449 22.42 2.68 8.50
CA ASP A 449 23.56 3.41 7.94
C ASP A 449 23.42 4.89 8.26
N SER A 450 24.02 5.34 9.36
CA SER A 450 23.91 6.74 9.83
C SER A 450 24.55 7.74 8.88
N SER A 451 25.42 7.31 7.95
CA SER A 451 26.00 8.19 6.94
C SER A 451 24.99 8.58 5.84
N VAL A 452 23.95 7.78 5.67
CA VAL A 452 22.91 7.94 4.64
C VAL A 452 21.58 8.35 5.25
N LEU A 453 21.26 7.83 6.43
CA LEU A 453 19.97 8.01 7.08
C LEU A 453 20.19 8.28 8.58
N GLU A 454 20.30 9.56 8.95
CA GLU A 454 20.44 9.99 10.34
C GLU A 454 19.10 10.50 10.87
N HIS A 455 18.68 10.00 12.03
CA HIS A 455 17.41 10.28 12.66
C HIS A 455 16.22 10.02 11.71
N PRO A 456 15.97 8.76 11.32
CA PRO A 456 14.83 8.40 10.48
C PRO A 456 13.51 8.70 11.17
N LEU A 457 12.59 9.32 10.44
CA LEU A 457 11.26 9.69 10.91
C LEU A 457 10.18 9.07 10.03
N GLY A 458 9.40 9.87 9.30
CA GLY A 458 8.30 9.38 8.49
C GLY A 458 8.69 8.24 7.55
N ILE A 459 7.81 7.26 7.45
CA ILE A 459 8.00 6.02 6.68
C ILE A 459 6.71 5.68 5.93
N SER A 460 6.84 5.22 4.70
CA SER A 460 5.72 4.71 3.89
C SER A 460 6.20 3.64 2.93
N VAL A 461 5.29 2.84 2.37
CA VAL A 461 5.63 1.73 1.48
C VAL A 461 4.80 1.82 0.20
N ASP A 462 5.41 1.52 -0.94
CA ASP A 462 4.72 1.48 -2.22
C ASP A 462 4.02 0.14 -2.51
N ASN A 463 3.56 -0.02 -3.75
CA ASN A 463 2.83 -1.21 -4.19
C ASN A 463 3.71 -2.46 -4.37
N ASP A 464 5.03 -2.32 -4.37
CA ASP A 464 6.00 -3.40 -4.58
C ASP A 464 6.75 -3.75 -3.28
N GLY A 465 6.45 -3.03 -2.19
CA GLY A 465 7.09 -3.21 -0.89
C GLY A 465 8.38 -2.42 -0.72
N ASP A 466 8.71 -1.51 -1.63
CA ASP A 466 9.83 -0.58 -1.49
C ASP A 466 9.51 0.45 -0.39
N VAL A 467 10.43 0.64 0.55
CA VAL A 467 10.22 1.39 1.78
C VAL A 467 10.85 2.78 1.68
N PHE A 468 10.01 3.81 1.69
CA PHE A 468 10.43 5.22 1.65
C PHE A 468 10.59 5.75 3.06
N VAL A 469 11.71 6.43 3.33
CA VAL A 469 12.03 6.98 4.65
C VAL A 469 12.62 8.38 4.52
N VAL A 470 12.21 9.29 5.40
CA VAL A 470 12.87 10.59 5.53
C VAL A 470 14.01 10.50 6.54
N GLY A 471 15.17 11.06 6.18
CA GLY A 471 16.28 11.30 7.09
C GLY A 471 16.24 12.76 7.56
N TYR A 472 15.95 12.98 8.83
CA TYR A 472 15.76 14.31 9.39
C TYR A 472 17.03 15.16 9.33
N HIS A 473 18.15 14.64 9.84
CA HIS A 473 19.43 15.34 9.82
C HIS A 473 20.21 15.17 8.51
N THR A 474 19.95 14.14 7.73
CA THR A 474 20.54 13.97 6.40
C THR A 474 19.79 14.75 5.32
N HIS A 475 18.66 15.38 5.64
CA HIS A 475 17.84 16.20 4.73
C HIS A 475 17.51 15.48 3.42
N ASN A 476 17.14 14.21 3.50
CA ASN A 476 16.90 13.38 2.32
C ASN A 476 15.65 12.53 2.43
N VAL A 477 15.29 11.93 1.30
CA VAL A 477 14.38 10.78 1.22
C VAL A 477 15.13 9.66 0.56
N ILE A 478 15.19 8.52 1.21
CA ILE A 478 15.73 7.29 0.63
C ILE A 478 14.60 6.29 0.40
N VAL A 479 14.84 5.36 -0.52
CA VAL A 479 14.05 4.15 -0.71
C VAL A 479 14.92 2.95 -0.37
N ILE A 480 14.35 1.99 0.38
CA ILE A 480 14.99 0.74 0.79
C ILE A 480 14.24 -0.41 0.13
N SER A 481 14.96 -1.37 -0.44
CA SER A 481 14.36 -2.56 -1.06
C SER A 481 13.55 -3.41 -0.07
N PRO A 482 12.56 -4.20 -0.52
CA PRO A 482 11.68 -4.99 0.36
C PRO A 482 12.42 -6.01 1.24
N ASP A 483 13.64 -6.40 0.85
CA ASP A 483 14.52 -7.29 1.60
C ASP A 483 15.49 -6.57 2.55
N GLY A 484 15.48 -5.22 2.56
CA GLY A 484 16.34 -4.40 3.40
C GLY A 484 17.81 -4.35 3.00
N GLN A 485 18.20 -4.92 1.84
CA GLN A 485 19.60 -5.09 1.45
C GLN A 485 20.16 -3.93 0.62
N ARG A 486 19.31 -3.19 -0.08
CA ARG A 486 19.69 -2.10 -0.97
C ARG A 486 18.93 -0.83 -0.61
N TYR A 487 19.55 0.28 -0.87
CA TYR A 487 18.90 1.58 -0.77
C TYR A 487 19.28 2.47 -1.95
N ARG A 488 18.47 3.50 -2.15
CA ARG A 488 18.77 4.59 -3.08
C ARG A 488 18.25 5.91 -2.53
N GLN A 489 19.05 6.95 -2.61
CA GLN A 489 18.59 8.30 -2.32
C GLN A 489 17.79 8.85 -3.50
N LEU A 490 16.58 9.31 -3.23
CA LEU A 490 15.67 9.85 -4.23
C LEU A 490 15.62 11.37 -4.20
N LEU A 491 15.67 11.96 -3.01
CA LEU A 491 15.62 13.41 -2.79
C LEU A 491 16.70 13.83 -1.79
N SER A 492 17.12 15.09 -1.88
CA SER A 492 18.14 15.71 -1.02
C SER A 492 17.77 17.13 -0.62
N SER A 493 18.67 17.81 0.05
CA SER A 493 18.56 19.24 0.34
C SER A 493 18.53 20.13 -0.91
N GLU A 494 19.06 19.65 -2.04
CA GLU A 494 19.00 20.34 -3.33
C GLU A 494 17.57 20.41 -3.89
N ASP A 495 16.73 19.45 -3.52
CA ASP A 495 15.31 19.39 -3.87
C ASP A 495 14.41 20.23 -2.93
N GLY A 496 15.02 20.98 -2.01
CA GLY A 496 14.32 21.86 -1.06
C GLY A 496 14.01 21.21 0.28
N LEU A 497 14.48 19.97 0.53
CA LEU A 497 14.26 19.31 1.82
C LEU A 497 15.11 19.98 2.91
N ARG A 498 14.44 20.39 3.99
CA ARG A 498 15.07 20.96 5.18
C ARG A 498 14.41 20.40 6.42
N TYR A 499 15.12 19.49 7.10
CA TYR A 499 14.54 18.78 8.22
C TYR A 499 13.20 18.13 7.85
N PRO A 500 13.17 17.26 6.82
CA PRO A 500 11.95 16.57 6.44
C PRO A 500 11.49 15.70 7.60
N TRP A 501 10.20 15.79 7.95
CA TRP A 501 9.68 15.10 9.11
C TRP A 501 8.85 13.89 8.76
N VAL A 502 7.95 14.02 7.82
CA VAL A 502 6.98 12.99 7.49
C VAL A 502 6.81 12.86 5.98
N LEU A 503 6.50 11.64 5.54
CA LEU A 503 6.11 11.37 4.17
C LEU A 503 4.95 10.37 4.14
N HIS A 504 4.19 10.42 3.04
CA HIS A 504 3.14 9.46 2.74
C HIS A 504 3.14 9.11 1.26
N TYR A 505 3.21 7.82 0.94
CA TYR A 505 3.03 7.29 -0.41
C TYR A 505 1.58 6.85 -0.61
N GLU A 506 0.92 7.40 -1.60
CA GLU A 506 -0.44 7.03 -1.98
C GLU A 506 -0.39 6.00 -3.11
N GLN A 507 -0.86 4.79 -2.82
CA GLN A 507 -0.68 3.60 -3.65
C GLN A 507 -1.50 3.62 -4.95
N LEU A 508 -2.67 4.29 -4.98
CA LEU A 508 -3.55 4.32 -6.16
C LEU A 508 -3.01 5.24 -7.26
N THR A 509 -2.42 6.36 -6.87
CA THR A 509 -1.96 7.40 -7.82
C THR A 509 -0.45 7.48 -7.95
N ASN A 510 0.32 6.66 -7.19
CA ASN A 510 1.77 6.67 -7.12
C ASN A 510 2.33 8.08 -6.77
N LYS A 511 1.68 8.77 -5.85
CA LYS A 511 2.11 10.08 -5.37
C LYS A 511 2.78 9.98 -4.02
N ILE A 512 3.80 10.78 -3.83
CA ILE A 512 4.51 10.91 -2.56
C ILE A 512 4.36 12.33 -2.05
N LEU A 513 3.85 12.46 -0.85
CA LEU A 513 3.79 13.71 -0.11
C LEU A 513 4.94 13.73 0.89
N VAL A 514 5.78 14.76 0.86
CA VAL A 514 6.91 14.93 1.79
C VAL A 514 6.79 16.30 2.46
N ALA A 515 6.71 16.32 3.78
CA ALA A 515 6.63 17.55 4.54
C ALA A 515 7.91 17.81 5.35
N ASN A 516 8.43 19.02 5.23
CA ASN A 516 9.45 19.52 6.13
C ASN A 516 8.83 19.78 7.54
N GLU A 517 9.65 19.89 8.56
CA GLU A 517 9.21 20.34 9.90
C GLU A 517 8.52 21.71 9.83
N THR A 518 8.93 22.55 8.88
CA THR A 518 8.33 23.83 8.56
C THR A 518 7.12 23.68 7.63
N LYS A 519 6.56 24.81 7.20
CA LYS A 519 5.35 24.87 6.37
C LYS A 519 5.47 24.31 4.94
N ASP A 520 6.70 24.06 4.46
CA ASP A 520 6.93 23.64 3.08
C ASP A 520 6.69 22.13 2.93
N THR A 521 5.84 21.80 1.99
CA THR A 521 5.48 20.42 1.66
C THR A 521 5.53 20.22 0.15
N PHE A 522 6.01 19.07 -0.27
CA PHE A 522 6.24 18.72 -1.66
C PHE A 522 5.40 17.52 -2.06
N LEU A 523 4.65 17.66 -3.14
CA LEU A 523 3.93 16.56 -3.77
C LEU A 523 4.68 16.10 -5.01
N TYR A 524 5.15 14.88 -5.02
CA TYR A 524 5.83 14.24 -6.14
C TYR A 524 4.96 13.15 -6.77
N GLU A 525 5.19 12.90 -8.05
CA GLU A 525 4.72 11.72 -8.75
C GLU A 525 5.88 10.74 -8.93
N ALA A 526 5.74 9.52 -8.45
CA ALA A 526 6.71 8.46 -8.64
C ALA A 526 6.52 7.83 -10.02
N LYS A 527 7.55 7.89 -10.86
CA LYS A 527 7.60 7.28 -12.20
C LYS A 527 8.70 6.25 -12.25
N LEU A 528 8.41 5.18 -12.95
CA LEU A 528 9.38 4.18 -13.34
C LEU A 528 9.79 4.47 -14.77
N VAL A 529 11.07 4.60 -14.98
CA VAL A 529 11.65 4.83 -16.32
C VAL A 529 12.15 3.51 -16.90
#